data_63d1e5bc2d289e8fc8564f6ede8138a1
#
_entry.id   63d1e5bc2d289e8fc8564f6ede8138a1
#
_cell.length_a   1.000
_cell.length_b   1.000
_cell.length_c   1.000
_cell.angle_alpha   90.00
_cell.angle_beta   90.00
_cell.angle_gamma   90.00
#
_symmetry.space_group_name_H-M   'P 1'
#
loop_
_entity.id
_entity.type
_entity.pdbx_description
1 polymer ?
#
loop_
_entity_poly.entity_id
_entity_poly.type
_entity_poly.pdbx_seq_one_letter_code
_entity_poly.pdbx_strand_id
1 'polypeptide(L)'
;MIIEFIHGDILDQPGEGLVCSGNVYLNMSGGVNGALLVRGGEALQIQLHQYLQDEGLKFVPPGFVMEIGPEPFAFRSIVYSVAIDGWYDSNIELAAETLTSALSIIESRGCTSVNIPALATGYGKLSKQDFGVALRRVLSAREWGFELVNVVERNAYGLEEIQDGYRGEQE
;
A
#
# COMPACT_ATOMS: atom_id res chain seq x y z
N MET A 1 10.72 16.43 1.95
CA MET A 1 9.55 15.52 1.85
C MET A 1 8.48 16.00 2.82
N ILE A 2 7.27 16.21 2.34
CA ILE A 2 6.08 16.55 3.14
C ILE A 2 5.29 15.26 3.33
N ILE A 3 4.80 15.02 4.55
CA ILE A 3 3.95 13.85 4.86
C ILE A 3 2.61 14.39 5.31
N GLU A 4 1.56 14.03 4.57
CA GLU A 4 0.19 14.42 4.88
C GLU A 4 -0.65 13.21 5.28
N PHE A 5 -1.43 13.37 6.33
CA PHE A 5 -2.41 12.38 6.79
C PHE A 5 -3.80 12.85 6.41
N ILE A 6 -4.45 12.12 5.52
CA ILE A 6 -5.66 12.55 4.83
C ILE A 6 -6.82 11.61 5.16
N HIS A 7 -7.90 12.19 5.69
CA HIS A 7 -9.18 11.49 5.82
C HIS A 7 -9.94 11.58 4.50
N GLY A 8 -10.09 10.45 3.80
CA GLY A 8 -10.76 10.44 2.51
C GLY A 8 -10.59 9.15 1.70
N ASP A 9 -10.94 9.22 0.43
CA ASP A 9 -10.71 8.15 -0.53
C ASP A 9 -9.34 8.34 -1.19
N ILE A 10 -8.53 7.30 -1.17
CA ILE A 10 -7.16 7.32 -1.69
C ILE A 10 -7.12 7.54 -3.21
N LEU A 11 -8.14 7.08 -3.94
CA LEU A 11 -8.22 7.24 -5.39
C LEU A 11 -8.63 8.66 -5.82
N ASP A 12 -9.15 9.45 -4.90
CA ASP A 12 -9.51 10.85 -5.14
C ASP A 12 -8.38 11.82 -4.78
N GLN A 13 -7.29 11.31 -4.16
CA GLN A 13 -6.15 12.15 -3.79
C GLN A 13 -5.18 12.31 -4.95
N PRO A 14 -4.65 13.53 -5.17
CA PRO A 14 -3.60 13.73 -6.17
C PRO A 14 -2.34 12.96 -5.76
N GLY A 15 -1.69 12.34 -6.73
CA GLY A 15 -0.46 11.60 -6.54
C GLY A 15 -0.02 10.90 -7.82
N GLU A 16 1.29 10.70 -7.98
CA GLU A 16 1.85 10.00 -9.15
C GLU A 16 1.96 8.50 -8.92
N GLY A 17 2.21 8.08 -7.68
CA GLY A 17 2.30 6.69 -7.29
C GLY A 17 1.16 6.27 -6.37
N LEU A 18 0.78 4.99 -6.42
CA LEU A 18 -0.21 4.38 -5.54
C LEU A 18 0.29 3.05 -5.00
N VAL A 19 0.27 2.89 -3.70
CA VAL A 19 0.45 1.59 -3.03
C VAL A 19 -0.93 0.97 -2.78
N CYS A 20 -1.09 -0.31 -3.15
CA CYS A 20 -2.30 -1.08 -2.88
C CYS A 20 -2.01 -2.18 -1.86
N SER A 21 -2.88 -2.33 -0.87
CA SER A 21 -2.79 -3.39 0.14
C SER A 21 -3.54 -4.63 -0.35
N GLY A 22 -2.82 -5.69 -0.65
CA GLY A 22 -3.35 -6.92 -1.24
C GLY A 22 -3.23 -8.16 -0.36
N ASN A 23 -3.49 -9.32 -0.95
CA ASN A 23 -3.42 -10.63 -0.31
C ASN A 23 -2.59 -11.62 -1.13
N VAL A 24 -2.21 -12.74 -0.51
CA VAL A 24 -1.33 -13.76 -1.13
C VAL A 24 -1.91 -14.42 -2.37
N TYR A 25 -3.23 -14.40 -2.56
CA TYR A 25 -3.90 -14.98 -3.73
C TYR A 25 -4.01 -14.01 -4.90
N LEU A 26 -3.50 -12.78 -4.74
CA LEU A 26 -3.57 -11.70 -5.74
C LEU A 26 -5.01 -11.37 -6.16
N ASN A 27 -5.97 -11.50 -5.25
CA ASN A 27 -7.36 -11.12 -5.48
C ASN A 27 -7.59 -9.64 -5.13
N MET A 28 -8.20 -8.91 -6.04
CA MET A 28 -8.63 -7.53 -5.83
C MET A 28 -10.00 -7.50 -5.18
N SER A 29 -10.06 -7.67 -3.87
CA SER A 29 -11.32 -7.71 -3.11
C SER A 29 -11.25 -6.74 -1.93
N GLY A 30 -12.27 -5.90 -1.80
CA GLY A 30 -12.39 -4.93 -0.71
C GLY A 30 -11.30 -3.84 -0.67
N GLY A 31 -11.48 -2.86 0.21
CA GLY A 31 -10.53 -1.78 0.41
C GLY A 31 -10.14 -1.05 -0.89
N VAL A 32 -8.87 -0.64 -0.99
CA VAL A 32 -8.33 0.06 -2.17
C VAL A 32 -8.43 -0.81 -3.43
N ASN A 33 -8.13 -2.10 -3.32
CA ASN A 33 -8.18 -3.02 -4.47
C ASN A 33 -9.60 -3.19 -5.00
N GLY A 34 -10.60 -3.30 -4.13
CA GLY A 34 -12.00 -3.33 -4.54
C GLY A 34 -12.43 -2.04 -5.23
N ALA A 35 -11.98 -0.88 -4.75
CA ALA A 35 -12.26 0.40 -5.37
C ALA A 35 -11.59 0.52 -6.75
N LEU A 36 -10.37 0.04 -6.92
CA LEU A 36 -9.70 -0.04 -8.22
C LEU A 36 -10.47 -0.93 -9.19
N LEU A 37 -10.92 -2.10 -8.74
CA LEU A 37 -11.69 -3.02 -9.55
C LEU A 37 -13.02 -2.41 -10.02
N VAL A 38 -13.73 -1.74 -9.12
CA VAL A 38 -15.02 -1.09 -9.44
C VAL A 38 -14.83 0.08 -10.41
N ARG A 39 -13.79 0.91 -10.22
CA ARG A 39 -13.56 2.11 -11.07
C ARG A 39 -12.87 1.77 -12.39
N GLY A 40 -11.99 0.78 -12.42
CA GLY A 40 -11.12 0.46 -13.56
C GLY A 40 -11.49 -0.81 -14.32
N GLY A 41 -12.48 -1.57 -13.84
CA GLY A 41 -12.82 -2.87 -14.42
C GLY A 41 -11.77 -3.94 -14.11
N GLU A 42 -11.80 -5.06 -14.84
CA GLU A 42 -11.06 -6.28 -14.51
C GLU A 42 -9.59 -6.30 -14.99
N ALA A 43 -9.14 -5.29 -15.74
CA ALA A 43 -7.82 -5.32 -16.38
C ALA A 43 -6.66 -5.55 -15.41
N LEU A 44 -6.68 -4.91 -14.23
CA LEU A 44 -5.64 -5.08 -13.21
C LEU A 44 -5.72 -6.47 -12.56
N GLN A 45 -6.93 -6.97 -12.31
CA GLN A 45 -7.13 -8.33 -11.78
C GLN A 45 -6.62 -9.40 -12.76
N ILE A 46 -6.85 -9.22 -14.05
CA ILE A 46 -6.35 -10.12 -15.09
C ILE A 46 -4.83 -10.16 -15.09
N GLN A 47 -4.15 -9.02 -14.96
CA GLN A 47 -2.69 -8.97 -14.88
C GLN A 47 -2.15 -9.77 -13.67
N LEU A 48 -2.76 -9.62 -12.50
CA LEU A 48 -2.36 -10.33 -11.28
C LEU A 48 -2.55 -11.84 -11.42
N HIS A 49 -3.68 -12.30 -11.95
CA HIS A 49 -3.93 -13.72 -12.17
C HIS A 49 -3.07 -14.29 -13.29
N GLN A 50 -2.77 -13.51 -14.33
CA GLN A 50 -1.85 -13.92 -15.37
C GLN A 50 -0.45 -14.17 -14.83
N TYR A 51 0.04 -13.32 -13.92
CA TYR A 51 1.31 -13.54 -13.24
C TYR A 51 1.35 -14.90 -12.52
N LEU A 52 0.29 -15.24 -11.73
CA LEU A 52 0.22 -16.55 -11.06
C LEU A 52 0.24 -17.71 -12.06
N GLN A 53 -0.44 -17.59 -13.19
CA GLN A 53 -0.46 -18.62 -14.22
C GLN A 53 0.91 -18.78 -14.88
N ASP A 54 1.54 -17.68 -15.28
CA ASP A 54 2.84 -17.67 -15.96
C ASP A 54 3.95 -18.26 -15.07
N GLU A 55 3.90 -17.97 -13.76
CA GLU A 55 4.85 -18.50 -12.77
C GLU A 55 4.48 -19.89 -12.23
N GLY A 56 3.32 -20.44 -12.61
CA GLY A 56 2.83 -21.71 -12.10
C GLY A 56 2.51 -21.71 -10.60
N LEU A 57 2.11 -20.57 -10.05
CA LEU A 57 1.86 -20.36 -8.63
C LEU A 57 0.36 -20.36 -8.32
N LYS A 58 0.00 -20.83 -7.14
CA LYS A 58 -1.35 -20.69 -6.56
C LYS A 58 -1.49 -19.46 -5.69
N PHE A 59 -0.40 -19.01 -5.10
CA PHE A 59 -0.30 -17.83 -4.24
C PHE A 59 1.16 -17.34 -4.19
N VAL A 60 1.34 -16.12 -3.73
CA VAL A 60 2.65 -15.50 -3.52
C VAL A 60 3.00 -15.45 -2.02
N PRO A 61 4.29 -15.34 -1.65
CA PRO A 61 4.67 -15.21 -0.26
C PRO A 61 4.31 -13.83 0.31
N PRO A 62 4.16 -13.70 1.65
CA PRO A 62 4.17 -12.41 2.32
C PRO A 62 5.42 -11.60 1.94
N GLY A 63 5.28 -10.29 1.82
CA GLY A 63 6.34 -9.39 1.34
C GLY A 63 6.38 -9.21 -0.16
N PHE A 64 5.60 -9.96 -0.91
CA PHE A 64 5.51 -9.82 -2.36
C PHE A 64 4.99 -8.45 -2.77
N VAL A 65 5.63 -7.84 -3.76
CA VAL A 65 5.18 -6.61 -4.41
C VAL A 65 5.24 -6.76 -5.93
N MET A 66 4.29 -6.18 -6.62
CA MET A 66 4.21 -6.22 -8.08
C MET A 66 3.66 -4.90 -8.61
N GLU A 67 4.36 -4.27 -9.54
CA GLU A 67 3.79 -3.17 -10.29
C GLU A 67 2.73 -3.70 -11.24
N ILE A 68 1.55 -3.07 -11.22
CA ILE A 68 0.45 -3.37 -12.14
C ILE A 68 0.22 -2.16 -13.04
N GLY A 69 -0.30 -2.39 -14.25
CA GLY A 69 -0.49 -1.31 -15.22
C GLY A 69 -1.41 -0.22 -14.68
N PRO A 70 -1.12 1.08 -14.94
CA PRO A 70 -1.90 2.16 -14.39
C PRO A 70 -3.27 2.33 -15.04
N GLU A 71 -3.44 1.88 -16.27
CA GLU A 71 -4.68 2.08 -17.03
C GLU A 71 -5.91 1.42 -16.35
N PRO A 72 -7.05 2.14 -16.23
CA PRO A 72 -7.35 3.47 -16.79
C PRO A 72 -7.10 4.63 -15.80
N PHE A 73 -6.31 4.45 -14.76
CA PHE A 73 -6.06 5.45 -13.73
C PHE A 73 -4.98 6.46 -14.16
N ALA A 74 -5.00 7.65 -13.52
CA ALA A 74 -4.03 8.72 -13.78
C ALA A 74 -2.69 8.53 -13.05
N PHE A 75 -2.52 7.48 -12.26
CA PHE A 75 -1.24 7.17 -11.60
C PHE A 75 -0.18 6.77 -12.63
N ARG A 76 1.06 7.18 -12.39
CA ARG A 76 2.21 6.74 -13.18
C ARG A 76 2.65 5.32 -12.80
N SER A 77 2.52 4.97 -11.53
CA SER A 77 2.87 3.65 -10.98
C SER A 77 1.86 3.22 -9.94
N ILE A 78 1.36 1.99 -10.05
CA ILE A 78 0.52 1.33 -9.07
C ILE A 78 1.22 0.06 -8.64
N VAL A 79 1.47 -0.12 -7.34
CA VAL A 79 2.14 -1.30 -6.80
C VAL A 79 1.21 -2.08 -5.88
N TYR A 80 0.91 -3.30 -6.28
CA TYR A 80 0.19 -4.27 -5.46
C TYR A 80 1.16 -4.85 -4.42
N SER A 81 0.79 -4.83 -3.14
CA SER A 81 1.68 -5.11 -2.02
C SER A 81 1.02 -6.08 -1.05
N VAL A 82 1.72 -7.16 -0.71
CA VAL A 82 1.20 -8.24 0.14
C VAL A 82 1.92 -8.21 1.49
N ALA A 83 1.38 -7.45 2.42
CA ALA A 83 1.92 -7.30 3.78
C ALA A 83 1.23 -8.21 4.81
N ILE A 84 0.63 -9.31 4.37
CA ILE A 84 -0.06 -10.31 5.19
C ILE A 84 0.30 -11.72 4.71
N ASP A 85 0.13 -12.71 5.58
CA ASP A 85 0.18 -14.12 5.20
C ASP A 85 -1.21 -14.67 4.78
N GLY A 86 -1.29 -15.99 4.54
CA GLY A 86 -2.52 -16.65 4.14
C GLY A 86 -3.61 -16.71 5.23
N TRP A 87 -3.28 -16.40 6.47
CA TRP A 87 -4.20 -16.29 7.61
C TRP A 87 -4.51 -14.83 7.98
N TYR A 88 -4.08 -13.88 7.14
CA TYR A 88 -4.21 -12.44 7.36
C TYR A 88 -3.38 -11.91 8.54
N ASP A 89 -2.39 -12.67 9.01
CA ASP A 89 -1.46 -12.22 10.03
C ASP A 89 -0.38 -11.32 9.43
N SER A 90 0.06 -10.35 10.23
CA SER A 90 1.13 -9.42 9.89
C SER A 90 1.85 -8.94 11.14
N ASN A 91 2.94 -8.22 10.95
CA ASN A 91 3.68 -7.53 11.99
C ASN A 91 4.35 -6.27 11.42
N ILE A 92 4.94 -5.47 12.30
CA ILE A 92 5.58 -4.20 11.93
C ILE A 92 6.72 -4.42 10.92
N GLU A 93 7.52 -5.47 11.09
CA GLU A 93 8.64 -5.81 10.23
C GLU A 93 8.17 -6.11 8.81
N LEU A 94 7.20 -7.01 8.66
CA LEU A 94 6.64 -7.39 7.36
C LEU A 94 6.00 -6.19 6.65
N ALA A 95 5.23 -5.38 7.38
CA ALA A 95 4.63 -4.17 6.83
C ALA A 95 5.69 -3.16 6.36
N ALA A 96 6.76 -2.96 7.15
CA ALA A 96 7.84 -2.05 6.81
C ALA A 96 8.65 -2.54 5.59
N GLU A 97 9.02 -3.82 5.54
CA GLU A 97 9.76 -4.40 4.40
C GLU A 97 8.95 -4.34 3.11
N THR A 98 7.65 -4.70 3.19
CA THR A 98 6.75 -4.64 2.04
C THR A 98 6.57 -3.21 1.54
N LEU A 99 6.35 -2.26 2.44
CA LEU A 99 6.22 -0.85 2.09
C LEU A 99 7.53 -0.29 1.49
N THR A 100 8.69 -0.65 2.03
CA THR A 100 9.99 -0.27 1.48
C THR A 100 10.15 -0.74 0.03
N SER A 101 9.78 -1.99 -0.23
CA SER A 101 9.86 -2.57 -1.58
C SER A 101 8.90 -1.86 -2.55
N ALA A 102 7.67 -1.60 -2.12
CA ALA A 102 6.69 -0.88 -2.94
C ALA A 102 7.12 0.54 -3.27
N LEU A 103 7.58 1.29 -2.27
CA LEU A 103 8.04 2.67 -2.46
C LEU A 103 9.30 2.74 -3.36
N SER A 104 10.19 1.75 -3.27
CA SER A 104 11.37 1.68 -4.13
C SER A 104 11.00 1.50 -5.60
N ILE A 105 9.98 0.71 -5.91
CA ILE A 105 9.45 0.58 -7.28
C ILE A 105 8.89 1.92 -7.75
N ILE A 106 8.02 2.55 -6.97
CA ILE A 106 7.38 3.83 -7.32
C ILE A 106 8.43 4.93 -7.54
N GLU A 107 9.42 5.01 -6.65
CA GLU A 107 10.54 5.97 -6.76
C GLU A 107 11.35 5.73 -8.05
N SER A 108 11.62 4.47 -8.40
CA SER A 108 12.35 4.11 -9.63
C SER A 108 11.64 4.53 -10.91
N ARG A 109 10.33 4.78 -10.85
CA ARG A 109 9.52 5.33 -11.94
C ARG A 109 9.58 6.86 -12.02
N GLY A 110 10.36 7.50 -11.17
CA GLY A 110 10.49 8.95 -11.11
C GLY A 110 9.25 9.66 -10.53
N CYS A 111 8.43 8.95 -9.75
CA CYS A 111 7.33 9.56 -9.02
C CYS A 111 7.86 10.43 -7.89
N THR A 112 7.38 11.66 -7.79
CA THR A 112 7.72 12.61 -6.71
C THR A 112 6.64 12.66 -5.63
N SER A 113 5.49 12.05 -5.88
CA SER A 113 4.41 11.93 -4.90
C SER A 113 3.84 10.52 -4.88
N VAL A 114 3.38 10.07 -3.70
CA VAL A 114 2.81 8.74 -3.51
C VAL A 114 1.66 8.74 -2.52
N ASN A 115 0.61 7.98 -2.84
CA ASN A 115 -0.52 7.72 -1.97
C ASN A 115 -0.37 6.33 -1.32
N ILE A 116 -0.45 6.27 0.00
CA ILE A 116 -0.23 5.06 0.81
C ILE A 116 -1.46 4.79 1.66
N PRO A 117 -2.08 3.59 1.57
CA PRO A 117 -3.10 3.15 2.52
C PRO A 117 -2.45 2.51 3.75
N ALA A 118 -3.22 2.28 4.80
CA ALA A 118 -2.76 1.49 5.95
C ALA A 118 -2.65 0.00 5.57
N LEU A 119 -1.44 -0.44 5.20
CA LEU A 119 -1.17 -1.82 4.81
C LEU A 119 -1.51 -2.81 5.93
N ALA A 120 -2.08 -3.96 5.58
CA ALA A 120 -2.38 -5.08 6.46
C ALA A 120 -3.40 -4.78 7.59
N THR A 121 -4.12 -3.67 7.55
CA THR A 121 -5.01 -3.25 8.64
C THR A 121 -6.50 -3.37 8.34
N GLY A 122 -6.87 -3.69 7.10
CA GLY A 122 -8.26 -3.91 6.69
C GLY A 122 -8.72 -5.32 7.06
N TYR A 123 -8.57 -6.26 6.11
CA TYR A 123 -8.74 -7.69 6.41
C TYR A 123 -7.58 -8.25 7.23
N GLY A 124 -6.38 -7.67 7.10
CA GLY A 124 -5.23 -8.02 7.91
C GLY A 124 -5.41 -7.61 9.38
N LYS A 125 -4.66 -8.29 10.26
CA LYS A 125 -4.79 -8.16 11.72
C LYS A 125 -3.80 -7.18 12.33
N LEU A 126 -3.03 -6.46 11.51
CA LEU A 126 -2.14 -5.40 12.01
C LEU A 126 -2.98 -4.23 12.52
N SER A 127 -2.62 -3.68 13.68
CA SER A 127 -3.27 -2.45 14.16
C SER A 127 -2.84 -1.26 13.30
N LYS A 128 -3.69 -0.25 13.20
CA LYS A 128 -3.35 0.99 12.49
C LYS A 128 -2.22 1.75 13.18
N GLN A 129 -2.13 1.67 14.50
CA GLN A 129 -1.02 2.21 15.27
C GLN A 129 0.30 1.52 14.90
N ASP A 130 0.34 0.18 14.81
CA ASP A 130 1.54 -0.57 14.40
C ASP A 130 1.93 -0.25 12.95
N PHE A 131 0.95 -0.06 12.05
CA PHE A 131 1.24 0.44 10.71
C PHE A 131 1.90 1.83 10.76
N GLY A 132 1.43 2.73 11.63
CA GLY A 132 2.07 4.04 11.86
C GLY A 132 3.53 3.91 12.28
N VAL A 133 3.85 2.96 13.14
CA VAL A 133 5.24 2.65 13.54
C VAL A 133 6.06 2.14 12.36
N ALA A 134 5.50 1.21 11.55
CA ALA A 134 6.16 0.70 10.34
C ALA A 134 6.43 1.83 9.34
N LEU A 135 5.44 2.69 9.10
CA LEU A 135 5.56 3.85 8.21
C LEU A 135 6.69 4.80 8.64
N ARG A 136 6.73 5.17 9.93
CA ARG A 136 7.83 6.00 10.47
C ARG A 136 9.19 5.35 10.21
N ARG A 137 9.32 4.06 10.51
CA ARG A 137 10.57 3.30 10.30
C ARG A 137 11.01 3.39 8.85
N VAL A 138 10.10 3.18 7.90
CA VAL A 138 10.39 3.22 6.47
C VAL A 138 10.81 4.62 6.01
N LEU A 139 10.00 5.63 6.36
CA LEU A 139 10.25 6.99 5.87
C LEU A 139 11.48 7.66 6.50
N SER A 140 11.91 7.20 7.68
CA SER A 140 13.11 7.70 8.36
C SER A 140 14.38 6.89 8.08
N ALA A 141 14.27 5.71 7.43
CA ALA A 141 15.40 4.80 7.22
C ALA A 141 16.43 5.34 6.20
N ARG A 142 16.00 6.15 5.26
CA ARG A 142 16.83 6.80 4.24
C ARG A 142 16.17 8.06 3.68
N GLU A 143 16.91 8.82 2.88
CA GLU A 143 16.30 9.85 2.04
C GLU A 143 15.56 9.20 0.87
N TRP A 144 14.32 9.63 0.67
CA TRP A 144 13.47 9.24 -0.44
C TRP A 144 13.35 10.39 -1.45
N GLY A 145 13.24 10.07 -2.72
CA GLY A 145 13.03 11.04 -3.79
C GLY A 145 11.64 11.68 -3.82
N PHE A 146 10.76 11.34 -2.87
CA PHE A 146 9.43 11.91 -2.79
C PHE A 146 9.44 13.33 -2.20
N GLU A 147 8.72 14.24 -2.83
CA GLU A 147 8.39 15.56 -2.31
C GLU A 147 7.18 15.49 -1.38
N LEU A 148 6.20 14.61 -1.72
CA LEU A 148 4.94 14.44 -1.01
C LEU A 148 4.59 12.97 -0.81
N VAL A 149 4.25 12.62 0.42
CA VAL A 149 3.69 11.32 0.81
C VAL A 149 2.32 11.54 1.44
N ASN A 150 1.26 11.06 0.80
CA ASN A 150 -0.10 11.09 1.31
C ASN A 150 -0.43 9.76 1.97
N VAL A 151 -0.67 9.77 3.26
CA VAL A 151 -1.20 8.64 4.01
C VAL A 151 -2.70 8.79 4.13
N VAL A 152 -3.45 7.93 3.46
CA VAL A 152 -4.89 8.13 3.28
C VAL A 152 -5.69 7.03 3.96
N GLU A 153 -6.63 7.43 4.80
CA GLU A 153 -7.52 6.54 5.53
C GLU A 153 -8.97 7.05 5.50
N ARG A 154 -9.91 6.14 5.24
CA ARG A 154 -11.35 6.47 5.17
C ARG A 154 -12.00 6.67 6.52
N ASN A 155 -11.44 6.13 7.58
CA ASN A 155 -11.95 6.24 8.94
C ASN A 155 -11.12 7.27 9.71
N ALA A 156 -11.76 8.34 10.19
CA ALA A 156 -11.07 9.42 10.90
C ALA A 156 -10.35 8.93 12.17
N TYR A 157 -10.99 8.04 12.95
CA TYR A 157 -10.38 7.44 14.13
C TYR A 157 -9.16 6.58 13.75
N GLY A 158 -9.28 5.77 12.69
CA GLY A 158 -8.14 5.00 12.20
C GLY A 158 -6.98 5.86 11.71
N LEU A 159 -7.27 7.04 11.15
CA LEU A 159 -6.22 8.01 10.79
C LEU A 159 -5.48 8.54 12.01
N GLU A 160 -6.20 8.82 13.11
CA GLU A 160 -5.59 9.23 14.37
C GLU A 160 -4.67 8.13 14.93
N GLU A 161 -5.10 6.86 14.91
CA GLU A 161 -4.26 5.74 15.34
C GLU A 161 -2.98 5.62 14.51
N ILE A 162 -3.05 5.81 13.18
CA ILE A 162 -1.87 5.82 12.31
C ILE A 162 -0.93 6.97 12.70
N GLN A 163 -1.48 8.17 12.91
CA GLN A 163 -0.69 9.34 13.32
C GLN A 163 -0.01 9.12 14.67
N ASP A 164 -0.68 8.52 15.64
CA ASP A 164 -0.12 8.22 16.96
C ASP A 164 1.04 7.24 16.84
N GLY A 165 0.88 6.15 16.09
CA GLY A 165 1.98 5.23 15.80
C GLY A 165 3.14 5.88 15.07
N TYR A 166 2.86 6.76 14.11
CA TYR A 166 3.87 7.49 13.35
C TYR A 166 4.66 8.47 14.21
N ARG A 167 4.00 9.22 15.09
CA ARG A 167 4.68 10.16 15.99
C ARG A 167 5.52 9.44 17.04
N GLY A 168 5.14 8.22 17.44
CA GLY A 168 5.63 7.51 18.60
C GLY A 168 4.99 8.04 19.87
N GLU A 169 4.79 7.20 20.85
CA GLU A 169 4.44 7.67 22.18
C GLU A 169 5.54 8.62 22.67
N GLN A 170 5.18 9.84 22.97
CA GLN A 170 6.01 10.70 23.80
C GLN A 170 5.87 10.13 25.21
N GLU A 171 6.77 9.22 25.61
CA GLU A 171 7.02 8.97 27.02
C GLU A 171 7.70 10.18 27.66
#